data_3c2a1c3be9ba61a4fef7595751b0d59b
#
_entry.id   3c2a1c3be9ba61a4fef7595751b0d59b
#
_cell.length_a   1.000
_cell.length_b   1.000
_cell.length_c   1.000
_cell.angle_alpha   90.00
_cell.angle_beta   90.00
_cell.angle_gamma   90.00
#
_symmetry.space_group_name_H-M   'P 1'
#
loop_
_entity.id
_entity.type
_entity.pdbx_description
1 polymer ?
#
loop_
_entity_poly.entity_id
_entity_poly.type
_entity_poly.pdbx_seq_one_letter_code
_entity_poly.pdbx_strand_id
1 'polypeptide(L)'
;MNTRFVRHSYLALLLGLSIFAVSVRLGAEQADSRLFAVVGIASEIAPVEARLEGAIVSRIRGIVFTAGTIDGMRIVTARSGVGKVSASMAATLLLDHFSPSAVIFSGTAGAVDIELNPLDVVIGTGVGYHDYGDVTPEGLVRSPTRDYASGRIDPAFFPAGPDLLAAARKAAKEMKETRVREGLIVTGDAFMASPARRTELRRELNAVAVEMEGAAVAQVCSRFGVPAIVIRSITDRADGSAAQSYAKYRDPAARNAADLAVRTIRELAKSK
;
A
#
# COMPACT_ATOMS: atom_id res chain seq x y z
N MET A 1 -0.07 61.35 42.65
CA MET A 1 -0.16 61.17 41.16
C MET A 1 -0.43 59.69 40.88
N ASN A 2 -1.68 59.38 40.51
CA ASN A 2 -2.18 58.01 40.31
C ASN A 2 -1.91 57.54 38.91
N THR A 3 -1.20 56.45 38.73
CA THR A 3 -1.14 55.72 37.46
C THR A 3 -1.87 54.40 37.61
N ARG A 4 -3.05 54.27 36.98
CA ARG A 4 -3.86 53.07 36.91
C ARG A 4 -3.28 52.11 35.87
N PHE A 5 -2.95 50.90 36.29
CA PHE A 5 -2.66 49.76 35.41
C PHE A 5 -3.94 49.20 34.86
N VAL A 6 -4.13 49.24 33.56
CA VAL A 6 -5.22 48.58 32.83
C VAL A 6 -4.77 47.13 32.53
N ARG A 7 -5.42 46.16 33.15
CA ARG A 7 -5.25 44.71 32.83
C ARG A 7 -6.11 44.41 31.59
N HIS A 8 -5.48 44.06 30.48
CA HIS A 8 -6.15 43.47 29.34
C HIS A 8 -6.26 41.95 29.55
N SER A 9 -7.46 41.47 29.76
CA SER A 9 -7.79 40.04 29.79
C SER A 9 -7.92 39.53 28.35
N TYR A 10 -7.00 38.70 27.89
CA TYR A 10 -7.16 37.97 26.65
C TYR A 10 -8.05 36.74 26.91
N LEU A 11 -9.28 36.81 26.40
CA LEU A 11 -10.19 35.67 26.37
C LEU A 11 -9.79 34.76 25.21
N ALA A 12 -9.13 33.63 25.53
CA ALA A 12 -8.79 32.61 24.54
C ALA A 12 -10.08 31.87 24.16
N LEU A 13 -10.55 32.07 22.94
CA LEU A 13 -11.68 31.36 22.36
C LEU A 13 -11.17 29.98 21.87
N LEU A 14 -11.33 28.95 22.70
CA LEU A 14 -11.14 27.54 22.30
C LEU A 14 -12.35 27.10 21.47
N LEU A 15 -12.22 27.16 20.15
CA LEU A 15 -13.15 26.46 19.24
C LEU A 15 -12.83 24.96 19.31
N GLY A 16 -13.59 24.23 20.12
CA GLY A 16 -13.59 22.79 20.11
C GLY A 16 -14.20 22.24 18.83
N LEU A 17 -13.41 21.54 18.00
CA LEU A 17 -13.93 20.70 16.93
C LEU A 17 -14.67 19.50 17.58
N SER A 18 -15.99 19.60 17.65
CA SER A 18 -16.86 18.48 18.03
C SER A 18 -16.90 17.48 16.88
N ILE A 19 -16.11 16.41 16.97
CA ILE A 19 -16.25 15.25 16.12
C ILE A 19 -17.55 14.54 16.50
N PHE A 20 -18.50 14.51 15.59
CA PHE A 20 -19.80 13.88 15.72
C PHE A 20 -19.63 12.37 16.00
N ALA A 21 -19.80 11.96 17.25
CA ALA A 21 -20.01 10.56 17.64
C ALA A 21 -21.51 10.29 17.49
N VAL A 22 -21.92 9.80 16.33
CA VAL A 22 -23.26 9.22 16.18
C VAL A 22 -23.24 7.82 16.81
N SER A 23 -23.73 7.70 18.03
CA SER A 23 -23.94 6.43 18.71
C SER A 23 -25.24 5.79 18.20
N VAL A 24 -25.17 4.91 17.23
CA VAL A 24 -26.26 3.97 16.93
C VAL A 24 -26.04 2.72 17.77
N ARG A 25 -26.79 2.60 18.86
CA ARG A 25 -26.90 1.35 19.62
C ARG A 25 -27.97 0.47 18.95
N LEU A 26 -27.53 -0.57 18.28
CA LEU A 26 -28.34 -1.75 17.98
C LEU A 26 -27.48 -2.97 18.31
N GLY A 27 -28.04 -3.98 18.98
CA GLY A 27 -27.34 -5.17 19.44
C GLY A 27 -26.55 -5.82 18.30
N ALA A 28 -25.25 -5.55 18.28
CA ALA A 28 -24.31 -5.99 17.29
C ALA A 28 -23.13 -6.64 18.02
N GLU A 29 -22.78 -7.81 17.61
CA GLU A 29 -21.41 -8.26 17.59
C GLU A 29 -20.49 -7.03 17.46
N GLN A 30 -19.57 -6.85 18.40
CA GLN A 30 -18.75 -5.63 18.50
C GLN A 30 -18.04 -5.41 17.17
N ALA A 31 -18.52 -4.47 16.36
CA ALA A 31 -17.91 -4.15 15.08
C ALA A 31 -16.42 -3.85 15.29
N ASP A 32 -15.57 -4.43 14.48
CA ASP A 32 -14.12 -4.22 14.54
C ASP A 32 -13.83 -2.71 14.42
N SER A 33 -13.33 -2.12 15.51
CA SER A 33 -13.04 -0.68 15.55
C SER A 33 -11.80 -0.29 14.75
N ARG A 34 -11.01 -1.29 14.30
CA ARG A 34 -9.80 -1.05 13.53
C ARG A 34 -10.13 -0.37 12.20
N LEU A 35 -9.26 0.54 11.77
CA LEU A 35 -9.30 1.13 10.44
C LEU A 35 -8.25 0.45 9.57
N PHE A 36 -8.64 -0.09 8.44
CA PHE A 36 -7.74 -0.68 7.46
C PHE A 36 -7.53 0.27 6.30
N ALA A 37 -6.32 0.29 5.74
CA ALA A 37 -6.03 1.12 4.59
C ALA A 37 -5.71 0.30 3.35
N VAL A 38 -6.22 0.75 2.19
CA VAL A 38 -5.83 0.22 0.89
C VAL A 38 -5.23 1.35 0.06
N VAL A 39 -3.98 1.18 -0.36
CA VAL A 39 -3.24 2.15 -1.17
C VAL A 39 -3.05 1.60 -2.58
N GLY A 40 -3.04 2.47 -3.57
CA GLY A 40 -2.73 2.13 -4.96
C GLY A 40 -2.97 3.31 -5.90
N ILE A 41 -2.59 3.19 -7.15
CA ILE A 41 -2.93 4.21 -8.14
C ILE A 41 -4.44 4.22 -8.40
N ALA A 42 -4.97 5.34 -8.89
CA ALA A 42 -6.44 5.54 -8.97
C ALA A 42 -7.18 4.42 -9.70
N SER A 43 -6.65 3.93 -10.82
CA SER A 43 -7.28 2.82 -11.59
C SER A 43 -7.21 1.48 -10.87
N GLU A 44 -6.21 1.27 -10.00
CA GLU A 44 -5.99 0.00 -9.30
C GLU A 44 -6.84 -0.15 -8.05
N ILE A 45 -7.11 0.96 -7.34
CA ILE A 45 -7.98 0.93 -6.15
C ILE A 45 -9.45 1.24 -6.45
N ALA A 46 -9.78 1.71 -7.66
CA ALA A 46 -11.17 1.93 -8.05
C ALA A 46 -12.10 0.73 -7.77
N PRO A 47 -11.68 -0.55 -7.96
CA PRO A 47 -12.52 -1.69 -7.60
C PRO A 47 -12.74 -1.85 -6.09
N VAL A 48 -11.86 -1.34 -5.22
CA VAL A 48 -12.07 -1.27 -3.77
C VAL A 48 -12.99 -0.12 -3.44
N GLU A 49 -12.74 1.08 -4.01
CA GLU A 49 -13.56 2.27 -3.79
C GLU A 49 -15.03 2.04 -4.18
N ALA A 50 -15.27 1.29 -5.27
CA ALA A 50 -16.62 0.95 -5.72
C ALA A 50 -17.41 0.03 -4.75
N ARG A 51 -16.72 -0.59 -3.77
CA ARG A 51 -17.33 -1.43 -2.74
C ARG A 51 -17.59 -0.69 -1.42
N LEU A 52 -17.15 0.56 -1.31
CA LEU A 52 -17.30 1.34 -0.08
C LEU A 52 -18.73 1.82 0.09
N GLU A 53 -19.33 1.47 1.20
CA GLU A 53 -20.61 2.00 1.67
C GLU A 53 -20.37 3.27 2.50
N GLY A 54 -21.24 4.26 2.35
CA GLY A 54 -21.14 5.54 3.06
C GLY A 54 -19.84 6.30 2.75
N ALA A 55 -19.36 6.19 1.51
CA ALA A 55 -18.07 6.73 1.09
C ALA A 55 -17.99 8.26 1.25
N ILE A 56 -16.97 8.73 1.98
CA ILE A 56 -16.64 10.14 2.15
C ILE A 56 -15.27 10.40 1.51
N VAL A 57 -15.26 11.30 0.54
CA VAL A 57 -14.04 11.69 -0.18
C VAL A 57 -13.43 12.91 0.47
N SER A 58 -12.15 12.86 0.74
CA SER A 58 -11.35 14.00 1.19
C SER A 58 -10.11 14.19 0.31
N ARG A 59 -9.58 15.41 0.32
CA ARG A 59 -8.36 15.73 -0.42
C ARG A 59 -7.37 16.47 0.48
N ILE A 60 -6.19 15.89 0.68
CA ILE A 60 -5.14 16.46 1.52
C ILE A 60 -3.89 16.61 0.65
N ARG A 61 -3.38 17.84 0.51
CA ARG A 61 -2.21 18.15 -0.33
C ARG A 61 -2.29 17.59 -1.77
N GLY A 62 -3.51 17.55 -2.33
CA GLY A 62 -3.74 17.00 -3.68
C GLY A 62 -4.01 15.50 -3.73
N ILE A 63 -3.66 14.74 -2.69
CA ILE A 63 -3.94 13.30 -2.59
C ILE A 63 -5.41 13.08 -2.25
N VAL A 64 -6.05 12.14 -2.93
CA VAL A 64 -7.45 11.76 -2.69
C VAL A 64 -7.49 10.59 -1.73
N PHE A 65 -8.31 10.71 -0.70
CA PHE A 65 -8.65 9.67 0.27
C PHE A 65 -10.15 9.43 0.23
N THR A 66 -10.56 8.17 0.30
CA THR A 66 -11.99 7.82 0.38
C THR A 66 -12.17 6.90 1.58
N ALA A 67 -12.91 7.34 2.59
CA ALA A 67 -13.23 6.56 3.77
C ALA A 67 -14.66 6.05 3.70
N GLY A 68 -14.89 4.81 4.16
CA GLY A 68 -16.21 4.19 4.18
C GLY A 68 -16.14 2.83 4.87
N THR A 69 -17.13 1.97 4.59
CA THR A 69 -17.14 0.60 5.13
C THR A 69 -17.31 -0.44 4.03
N ILE A 70 -16.76 -1.62 4.23
CA ILE A 70 -17.05 -2.83 3.44
C ILE A 70 -17.40 -3.92 4.45
N ASP A 71 -18.60 -4.49 4.36
CA ASP A 71 -19.12 -5.49 5.31
C ASP A 71 -18.96 -5.04 6.78
N GLY A 72 -19.22 -3.77 7.07
CA GLY A 72 -19.09 -3.18 8.40
C GLY A 72 -17.64 -2.87 8.84
N MET A 73 -16.63 -3.30 8.11
CA MET A 73 -15.22 -2.97 8.39
C MET A 73 -14.89 -1.55 7.91
N ARG A 74 -14.22 -0.78 8.75
CA ARG A 74 -13.81 0.59 8.42
C ARG A 74 -12.60 0.56 7.49
N ILE A 75 -12.72 1.18 6.33
CA ILE A 75 -11.68 1.22 5.31
C ILE A 75 -11.43 2.66 4.87
N VAL A 76 -10.17 3.01 4.67
CA VAL A 76 -9.75 4.20 3.96
C VAL A 76 -8.89 3.82 2.77
N THR A 77 -9.19 4.35 1.60
CA THR A 77 -8.32 4.23 0.42
C THR A 77 -7.46 5.48 0.26
N ALA A 78 -6.27 5.33 -0.32
CA ALA A 78 -5.39 6.43 -0.69
C ALA A 78 -4.89 6.26 -2.13
N ARG A 79 -5.12 7.26 -2.99
CA ARG A 79 -4.60 7.26 -4.36
C ARG A 79 -3.14 7.69 -4.37
N SER A 80 -2.24 6.73 -4.55
CA SER A 80 -0.79 6.92 -4.39
C SER A 80 -0.14 7.79 -5.49
N GLY A 81 -0.72 7.81 -6.70
CA GLY A 81 0.03 8.23 -7.87
C GLY A 81 1.07 7.17 -8.29
N VAL A 82 1.91 7.50 -9.28
CA VAL A 82 2.92 6.59 -9.82
C VAL A 82 4.31 6.97 -9.32
N GLY A 83 5.11 5.94 -9.00
CA GLY A 83 6.50 6.06 -8.58
C GLY A 83 6.69 6.31 -7.08
N LYS A 84 7.92 6.09 -6.63
CA LYS A 84 8.30 6.03 -5.21
C LYS A 84 7.95 7.30 -4.43
N VAL A 85 8.20 8.48 -4.99
CA VAL A 85 7.97 9.77 -4.31
C VAL A 85 6.48 10.00 -4.09
N SER A 86 5.65 9.79 -5.13
CA SER A 86 4.19 9.96 -5.05
C SER A 86 3.59 9.01 -4.02
N ALA A 87 4.02 7.75 -4.04
CA ALA A 87 3.55 6.71 -3.14
C ALA A 87 3.97 6.99 -1.67
N SER A 88 5.22 7.44 -1.45
CA SER A 88 5.68 7.85 -0.11
C SER A 88 4.85 9.00 0.45
N MET A 89 4.56 10.02 -0.37
CA MET A 89 3.77 11.18 0.04
C MET A 89 2.34 10.74 0.44
N ALA A 90 1.71 9.90 -0.38
CA ALA A 90 0.37 9.39 -0.09
C ALA A 90 0.35 8.53 1.18
N ALA A 91 1.32 7.63 1.36
CA ALA A 91 1.43 6.80 2.56
C ALA A 91 1.68 7.64 3.82
N THR A 92 2.56 8.64 3.76
CA THR A 92 2.83 9.52 4.90
C THR A 92 1.57 10.28 5.34
N LEU A 93 0.86 10.90 4.40
CA LEU A 93 -0.38 11.61 4.71
C LEU A 93 -1.49 10.67 5.21
N LEU A 94 -1.56 9.45 4.66
CA LEU A 94 -2.49 8.42 5.13
C LEU A 94 -2.24 8.06 6.59
N LEU A 95 -0.99 7.77 6.95
CA LEU A 95 -0.63 7.34 8.30
C LEU A 95 -0.78 8.47 9.32
N ASP A 96 -0.40 9.68 8.94
CA ASP A 96 -0.48 10.88 9.80
C ASP A 96 -1.93 11.29 10.10
N HIS A 97 -2.81 11.29 9.09
CA HIS A 97 -4.17 11.79 9.23
C HIS A 97 -5.21 10.74 9.63
N PHE A 98 -4.99 9.47 9.30
CA PHE A 98 -6.01 8.42 9.48
C PHE A 98 -5.60 7.34 10.48
N SER A 99 -4.31 7.18 10.79
CA SER A 99 -3.78 6.21 11.76
C SER A 99 -4.35 4.79 11.57
N PRO A 100 -4.27 4.19 10.37
CA PRO A 100 -4.80 2.85 10.13
C PRO A 100 -4.01 1.79 10.91
N SER A 101 -4.69 0.71 11.30
CA SER A 101 -4.08 -0.42 12.00
C SER A 101 -3.22 -1.29 11.09
N ALA A 102 -3.48 -1.26 9.79
CA ALA A 102 -2.74 -2.02 8.78
C ALA A 102 -2.91 -1.39 7.38
N VAL A 103 -1.92 -1.58 6.52
CA VAL A 103 -1.91 -1.07 5.15
C VAL A 103 -1.75 -2.23 4.16
N ILE A 104 -2.64 -2.31 3.18
CA ILE A 104 -2.49 -3.17 2.01
C ILE A 104 -2.21 -2.29 0.80
N PHE A 105 -1.10 -2.52 0.12
CA PHE A 105 -0.83 -1.86 -1.15
C PHE A 105 -1.25 -2.78 -2.29
N SER A 106 -2.38 -2.44 -2.92
CA SER A 106 -3.01 -3.22 -3.98
C SER A 106 -2.74 -2.60 -5.35
N GLY A 107 -2.37 -3.41 -6.32
CA GLY A 107 -2.13 -2.91 -7.67
C GLY A 107 -1.65 -3.97 -8.65
N THR A 108 -0.97 -3.53 -9.70
CA THR A 108 -0.48 -4.36 -10.79
C THR A 108 1.04 -4.42 -10.82
N ALA A 109 1.60 -5.43 -11.50
CA ALA A 109 3.04 -5.62 -11.64
C ALA A 109 3.40 -6.37 -12.93
N GLY A 110 4.64 -6.22 -13.37
CA GLY A 110 5.26 -7.10 -14.36
C GLY A 110 5.82 -8.38 -13.72
N ALA A 111 5.67 -9.52 -14.39
CA ALA A 111 6.22 -10.78 -13.94
C ALA A 111 7.74 -10.84 -14.12
N VAL A 112 8.46 -11.10 -13.05
CA VAL A 112 9.89 -11.45 -13.08
C VAL A 112 10.06 -12.97 -13.18
N ASP A 113 9.26 -13.72 -12.44
CA ASP A 113 9.17 -15.18 -12.56
C ASP A 113 8.45 -15.55 -13.86
N ILE A 114 9.14 -16.35 -14.72
CA ILE A 114 8.62 -16.75 -16.04
C ILE A 114 7.39 -17.65 -15.98
N GLU A 115 7.14 -18.28 -14.81
CA GLU A 115 5.97 -19.13 -14.59
C GLU A 115 4.67 -18.31 -14.34
N LEU A 116 4.79 -17.00 -14.08
CA LEU A 116 3.64 -16.13 -13.88
C LEU A 116 3.07 -15.65 -15.21
N ASN A 117 1.75 -15.64 -15.28
CA ASN A 117 0.99 -15.18 -16.43
C ASN A 117 0.19 -13.91 -16.05
N PRO A 118 -0.23 -13.11 -17.05
CA PRO A 118 -1.21 -12.07 -16.80
C PRO A 118 -2.42 -12.60 -16.05
N LEU A 119 -2.89 -11.83 -15.07
CA LEU A 119 -3.99 -12.10 -14.12
C LEU A 119 -3.62 -13.01 -12.94
N ASP A 120 -2.46 -13.67 -12.92
CA ASP A 120 -1.97 -14.30 -11.69
C ASP A 120 -1.79 -13.22 -10.61
N VAL A 121 -1.97 -13.59 -9.33
CA VAL A 121 -1.79 -12.67 -8.22
C VAL A 121 -0.54 -13.05 -7.41
N VAL A 122 0.20 -12.05 -6.98
CA VAL A 122 1.37 -12.19 -6.13
C VAL A 122 1.11 -11.58 -4.77
N ILE A 123 1.27 -12.38 -3.73
CA ILE A 123 1.37 -11.92 -2.34
C ILE A 123 2.84 -11.65 -2.05
N GLY A 124 3.19 -10.39 -1.82
CA GLY A 124 4.55 -10.02 -1.42
C GLY A 124 4.87 -10.53 -0.02
N THR A 125 5.81 -11.48 0.08
CA THR A 125 6.36 -11.90 1.38
C THR A 125 7.34 -10.86 1.93
N GLY A 126 7.88 -10.05 1.04
CA GLY A 126 8.68 -8.88 1.30
C GLY A 126 8.74 -8.01 0.05
N VAL A 127 9.14 -6.77 0.22
CA VAL A 127 9.30 -5.82 -0.86
C VAL A 127 10.56 -4.98 -0.66
N GLY A 128 11.28 -4.64 -1.73
CA GLY A 128 12.50 -3.84 -1.63
C GLY A 128 12.88 -3.17 -2.94
N TYR A 129 13.83 -2.27 -2.86
CA TYR A 129 14.28 -1.52 -4.03
C TYR A 129 15.24 -2.35 -4.90
N HIS A 130 15.03 -2.34 -6.20
CA HIS A 130 15.98 -2.91 -7.14
C HIS A 130 16.91 -1.87 -7.77
N ASP A 131 16.63 -0.58 -7.56
CA ASP A 131 17.32 0.55 -8.18
C ASP A 131 17.96 1.51 -7.17
N TYR A 132 18.06 1.12 -5.89
CA TYR A 132 18.70 1.89 -4.83
C TYR A 132 20.06 1.29 -4.45
N GLY A 133 21.11 2.11 -4.40
CA GLY A 133 22.47 1.70 -4.06
C GLY A 133 23.53 2.59 -4.69
N ASP A 134 24.74 2.05 -4.79
CA ASP A 134 25.91 2.72 -5.34
C ASP A 134 26.15 2.29 -6.80
N VAL A 135 26.36 3.25 -7.69
CA VAL A 135 26.72 2.96 -9.09
C VAL A 135 28.24 2.88 -9.19
N THR A 136 28.74 1.69 -9.54
CA THR A 136 30.15 1.41 -9.75
C THR A 136 30.41 1.15 -11.25
N PRO A 137 31.69 1.06 -11.68
CA PRO A 137 32.00 0.66 -13.06
C PRO A 137 31.41 -0.70 -13.45
N GLU A 138 31.20 -1.60 -12.49
CA GLU A 138 30.63 -2.92 -12.69
C GLU A 138 29.10 -2.94 -12.66
N GLY A 139 28.47 -1.82 -12.31
CA GLY A 139 27.02 -1.67 -12.25
C GLY A 139 26.48 -1.21 -10.90
N LEU A 140 25.20 -1.44 -10.65
CA LEU A 140 24.54 -1.05 -9.42
C LEU A 140 24.80 -2.07 -8.31
N VAL A 141 25.49 -1.64 -7.28
CA VAL A 141 25.62 -2.37 -5.99
C VAL A 141 24.48 -1.92 -5.07
N ARG A 142 23.49 -2.76 -4.85
CA ARG A 142 22.32 -2.44 -4.03
C ARG A 142 22.68 -2.36 -2.55
N SER A 143 22.14 -1.37 -1.87
CA SER A 143 22.34 -1.17 -0.43
C SER A 143 21.01 -0.94 0.29
N PRO A 144 20.92 -1.23 1.60
CA PRO A 144 19.77 -0.83 2.41
C PRO A 144 19.62 0.69 2.47
N THR A 145 18.39 1.17 2.56
CA THR A 145 18.14 2.59 2.85
C THR A 145 18.59 2.95 4.25
N ARG A 146 19.03 4.21 4.45
CA ARG A 146 19.57 4.69 5.73
C ARG A 146 18.89 5.99 6.14
N ASP A 147 18.67 6.12 7.41
CA ASP A 147 18.32 7.39 8.05
C ASP A 147 19.56 7.93 8.77
N TYR A 148 20.17 8.93 8.20
CA TYR A 148 21.38 9.52 8.75
C TYR A 148 21.14 10.31 10.04
N ALA A 149 19.90 10.79 10.27
CA ALA A 149 19.58 11.54 11.48
C ALA A 149 19.51 10.64 12.71
N SER A 150 18.93 9.45 12.58
CA SER A 150 18.79 8.46 13.65
C SER A 150 19.88 7.38 13.63
N GLY A 151 20.67 7.28 12.55
CA GLY A 151 21.61 6.18 12.33
C GLY A 151 20.95 4.86 11.94
N ARG A 152 19.61 4.83 11.77
CA ARG A 152 18.87 3.62 11.43
C ARG A 152 19.21 3.15 10.02
N ILE A 153 19.51 1.85 9.90
CA ILE A 153 19.62 1.14 8.64
C ILE A 153 18.34 0.31 8.49
N ASP A 154 17.63 0.48 7.39
CA ASP A 154 16.44 -0.32 7.11
C ASP A 154 16.84 -1.73 6.63
N PRO A 155 15.94 -2.72 6.69
CA PRO A 155 16.20 -4.01 6.09
C PRO A 155 16.34 -3.87 4.56
N ALA A 156 17.12 -4.75 3.93
CA ALA A 156 17.25 -4.79 2.46
C ALA A 156 15.89 -5.00 1.78
N PHE A 157 15.02 -5.78 2.43
CA PHE A 157 13.64 -6.01 2.03
C PHE A 157 12.74 -5.83 3.24
N PHE A 158 11.69 -5.03 3.10
CA PHE A 158 10.66 -4.84 4.12
C PHE A 158 9.74 -6.06 4.13
N PRO A 159 9.70 -6.84 5.22
CA PRO A 159 8.84 -8.01 5.30
C PRO A 159 7.37 -7.60 5.37
N ALA A 160 6.49 -8.43 4.82
CA ALA A 160 5.05 -8.30 5.05
C ALA A 160 4.72 -8.47 6.54
N GLY A 161 3.73 -7.74 7.02
CA GLY A 161 3.22 -7.92 8.38
C GLY A 161 2.77 -9.38 8.58
N PRO A 162 3.22 -10.08 9.65
CA PRO A 162 2.94 -11.51 9.82
C PRO A 162 1.46 -11.86 9.78
N ASP A 163 0.61 -11.09 10.47
CA ASP A 163 -0.82 -11.32 10.51
C ASP A 163 -1.49 -11.02 9.15
N LEU A 164 -1.02 -9.98 8.44
CA LEU A 164 -1.45 -9.66 7.08
C LEU A 164 -1.10 -10.78 6.11
N LEU A 165 0.11 -11.33 6.21
CA LEU A 165 0.55 -12.43 5.36
C LEU A 165 -0.26 -13.70 5.64
N ALA A 166 -0.52 -14.01 6.91
CA ALA A 166 -1.36 -15.14 7.30
C ALA A 166 -2.80 -14.98 6.80
N ALA A 167 -3.37 -13.78 6.92
CA ALA A 167 -4.70 -13.46 6.41
C ALA A 167 -4.76 -13.55 4.88
N ALA A 168 -3.76 -13.01 4.16
CA ALA A 168 -3.67 -13.09 2.71
C ALA A 168 -3.59 -14.54 2.20
N ARG A 169 -2.83 -15.40 2.90
CA ARG A 169 -2.74 -16.84 2.61
C ARG A 169 -4.07 -17.57 2.76
N LYS A 170 -4.86 -17.22 3.80
CA LYS A 170 -6.20 -17.77 3.98
C LYS A 170 -7.14 -17.29 2.87
N ALA A 171 -7.15 -16.00 2.60
CA ALA A 171 -7.95 -15.37 1.56
C ALA A 171 -7.65 -15.94 0.16
N ALA A 172 -6.38 -16.22 -0.14
CA ALA A 172 -5.96 -16.78 -1.42
C ALA A 172 -6.58 -18.15 -1.71
N LYS A 173 -6.87 -18.96 -0.69
CA LYS A 173 -7.53 -20.28 -0.86
C LYS A 173 -8.95 -20.17 -1.41
N GLU A 174 -9.56 -18.99 -1.29
CA GLU A 174 -10.91 -18.72 -1.80
C GLU A 174 -10.90 -18.23 -3.26
N MET A 175 -9.73 -17.89 -3.82
CA MET A 175 -9.57 -17.42 -5.20
C MET A 175 -9.42 -18.59 -6.17
N LYS A 176 -10.50 -19.34 -6.39
CA LYS A 176 -10.49 -20.61 -7.15
C LYS A 176 -10.09 -20.47 -8.62
N GLU A 177 -10.36 -19.33 -9.24
CA GLU A 177 -10.11 -19.09 -10.67
C GLU A 177 -8.82 -18.28 -10.93
N THR A 178 -8.13 -17.87 -9.86
CA THR A 178 -6.94 -17.06 -9.96
C THR A 178 -5.76 -17.77 -9.29
N ARG A 179 -4.70 -18.00 -10.05
CA ARG A 179 -3.46 -18.53 -9.48
C ARG A 179 -2.85 -17.48 -8.57
N VAL A 180 -2.53 -17.87 -7.33
CA VAL A 180 -1.85 -17.01 -6.37
C VAL A 180 -0.46 -17.56 -6.08
N ARG A 181 0.54 -16.70 -6.16
CA ARG A 181 1.96 -16.99 -5.87
C ARG A 181 2.42 -16.09 -4.72
N GLU A 182 3.34 -16.59 -3.90
CA GLU A 182 4.05 -15.79 -2.91
C GLU A 182 5.48 -15.53 -3.38
N GLY A 183 6.05 -14.40 -2.98
CA GLY A 183 7.47 -14.14 -3.23
C GLY A 183 7.86 -12.68 -3.03
N LEU A 184 9.12 -12.39 -3.34
CA LEU A 184 9.68 -11.05 -3.25
C LEU A 184 9.17 -10.20 -4.43
N ILE A 185 8.61 -9.03 -4.12
CA ILE A 185 8.28 -7.99 -5.10
C ILE A 185 9.37 -6.92 -5.04
N VAL A 186 9.82 -6.45 -6.19
CA VAL A 186 10.86 -5.41 -6.24
C VAL A 186 10.36 -4.14 -6.89
N THR A 187 10.78 -3.00 -6.34
CA THR A 187 10.32 -1.65 -6.69
C THR A 187 11.44 -0.83 -7.32
N GLY A 188 11.11 -0.08 -8.37
CA GLY A 188 11.99 0.94 -8.95
C GLY A 188 11.24 1.94 -9.82
N ASP A 189 11.78 3.15 -10.01
CA ASP A 189 11.13 4.23 -10.79
C ASP A 189 11.28 4.05 -12.31
N ALA A 190 11.14 2.82 -12.80
CA ALA A 190 11.16 2.52 -14.21
C ALA A 190 10.15 1.43 -14.59
N PHE A 191 9.34 1.67 -15.61
CA PHE A 191 8.50 0.63 -16.19
C PHE A 191 9.38 -0.45 -16.85
N MET A 192 9.26 -1.68 -16.36
CA MET A 192 10.14 -2.77 -16.76
C MET A 192 9.67 -3.42 -18.07
N ALA A 193 10.44 -3.20 -19.14
CA ALA A 193 10.20 -3.78 -20.48
C ALA A 193 11.46 -4.43 -21.05
N SER A 194 12.35 -4.96 -20.21
CA SER A 194 13.64 -5.51 -20.58
C SER A 194 13.80 -6.96 -20.14
N PRO A 195 13.85 -7.93 -21.08
CA PRO A 195 14.10 -9.33 -20.74
C PRO A 195 15.42 -9.55 -19.99
N ALA A 196 16.46 -8.82 -20.36
CA ALA A 196 17.77 -8.91 -19.71
C ALA A 196 17.68 -8.46 -18.24
N ARG A 197 17.04 -7.31 -17.99
CA ARG A 197 16.85 -6.79 -16.62
C ARG A 197 15.95 -7.70 -15.80
N ARG A 198 14.87 -8.22 -16.36
CA ARG A 198 14.02 -9.23 -15.73
C ARG A 198 14.84 -10.44 -15.26
N THR A 199 15.66 -11.00 -16.15
CA THR A 199 16.53 -12.16 -15.85
C THR A 199 17.51 -11.85 -14.73
N GLU A 200 18.10 -10.66 -14.74
CA GLU A 200 18.98 -10.19 -13.68
C GLU A 200 18.28 -10.11 -12.34
N LEU A 201 17.09 -9.47 -12.28
CA LEU A 201 16.30 -9.36 -11.06
C LEU A 201 15.92 -10.74 -10.49
N ARG A 202 15.59 -11.69 -11.36
CA ARG A 202 15.31 -13.06 -10.95
C ARG A 202 16.55 -13.75 -10.36
N ARG A 203 17.68 -13.63 -11.06
CA ARG A 203 18.94 -14.27 -10.65
C ARG A 203 19.49 -13.71 -9.34
N GLU A 204 19.51 -12.39 -9.21
CA GLU A 204 20.20 -11.71 -8.10
C GLU A 204 19.33 -11.58 -6.85
N LEU A 205 18.04 -11.35 -7.03
CA LEU A 205 17.12 -11.05 -5.92
C LEU A 205 16.11 -12.17 -5.67
N ASN A 206 16.05 -13.18 -6.55
CA ASN A 206 14.98 -14.17 -6.56
C ASN A 206 13.57 -13.52 -6.57
N ALA A 207 13.48 -12.32 -7.20
CA ALA A 207 12.23 -11.59 -7.31
C ALA A 207 11.21 -12.37 -8.14
N VAL A 208 9.92 -12.23 -7.83
CA VAL A 208 8.83 -12.83 -8.60
C VAL A 208 8.06 -11.80 -9.42
N ALA A 209 8.02 -10.55 -8.96
CA ALA A 209 7.35 -9.45 -9.65
C ALA A 209 8.11 -8.13 -9.48
N VAL A 210 7.87 -7.18 -10.38
CA VAL A 210 8.45 -5.84 -10.38
C VAL A 210 7.37 -4.79 -10.57
N GLU A 211 7.45 -3.71 -9.80
CA GLU A 211 6.50 -2.59 -9.81
C GLU A 211 7.22 -1.28 -9.40
N MET A 212 6.48 -0.19 -9.13
CA MET A 212 7.12 1.13 -9.02
C MET A 212 6.89 1.84 -7.66
N GLU A 213 6.20 1.26 -6.67
CA GLU A 213 5.75 1.98 -5.46
C GLU A 213 5.90 1.20 -4.15
N GLY A 214 5.76 -0.12 -4.17
CA GLY A 214 5.50 -0.94 -2.99
C GLY A 214 6.54 -0.83 -1.89
N ALA A 215 7.84 -0.80 -2.25
CA ALA A 215 8.90 -0.63 -1.26
C ALA A 215 8.84 0.75 -0.58
N ALA A 216 8.43 1.79 -1.31
CA ALA A 216 8.31 3.13 -0.76
C ALA A 216 7.17 3.21 0.27
N VAL A 217 6.03 2.60 -0.01
CA VAL A 217 4.92 2.49 0.96
C VAL A 217 5.34 1.65 2.17
N ALA A 218 5.97 0.50 1.94
CA ALA A 218 6.43 -0.37 3.03
C ALA A 218 7.49 0.29 3.92
N GLN A 219 8.40 1.07 3.35
CA GLN A 219 9.38 1.85 4.10
C GLN A 219 8.71 2.89 5.00
N VAL A 220 7.74 3.65 4.47
CA VAL A 220 6.98 4.64 5.25
C VAL A 220 6.22 3.93 6.37
N CYS A 221 5.49 2.84 6.07
CA CYS A 221 4.77 2.05 7.08
C CYS A 221 5.71 1.54 8.18
N SER A 222 6.89 1.04 7.81
CA SER A 222 7.93 0.60 8.77
C SER A 222 8.40 1.73 9.69
N ARG A 223 8.50 2.97 9.19
CA ARG A 223 8.87 4.15 9.99
C ARG A 223 7.78 4.54 10.99
N PHE A 224 6.52 4.36 10.62
CA PHE A 224 5.36 4.61 11.48
C PHE A 224 5.01 3.43 12.41
N GLY A 225 5.69 2.28 12.27
CA GLY A 225 5.39 1.08 13.05
C GLY A 225 4.06 0.41 12.66
N VAL A 226 3.54 0.68 11.46
CA VAL A 226 2.29 0.12 10.95
C VAL A 226 2.59 -1.07 10.04
N PRO A 227 1.98 -2.26 10.27
CA PRO A 227 2.18 -3.42 9.42
C PRO A 227 1.62 -3.17 8.00
N ALA A 228 2.38 -3.60 6.99
CA ALA A 228 2.00 -3.46 5.60
C ALA A 228 2.19 -4.76 4.82
N ILE A 229 1.45 -4.93 3.72
CA ILE A 229 1.62 -5.98 2.73
C ILE A 229 1.39 -5.41 1.34
N VAL A 230 2.13 -5.92 0.36
CA VAL A 230 1.96 -5.58 -1.07
C VAL A 230 1.31 -6.76 -1.78
N ILE A 231 0.21 -6.51 -2.48
CA ILE A 231 -0.53 -7.48 -3.29
C ILE A 231 -0.58 -6.96 -4.72
N ARG A 232 -0.11 -7.76 -5.67
CA ARG A 232 -0.04 -7.38 -7.08
C ARG A 232 -0.69 -8.43 -7.96
N SER A 233 -1.40 -8.01 -9.01
CA SER A 233 -1.79 -8.90 -10.09
C SER A 233 -0.95 -8.60 -11.34
N ILE A 234 -0.56 -9.65 -12.02
CA ILE A 234 0.34 -9.56 -13.17
C ILE A 234 -0.40 -9.00 -14.38
N THR A 235 0.20 -8.01 -15.02
CA THR A 235 -0.28 -7.43 -16.29
C THR A 235 0.54 -7.85 -17.49
N ASP A 236 1.82 -8.12 -17.28
CA ASP A 236 2.79 -8.34 -18.35
C ASP A 236 3.99 -9.17 -17.86
N ARG A 237 4.86 -9.55 -18.75
CA ARG A 237 6.03 -10.37 -18.45
C ARG A 237 7.32 -9.57 -18.32
N ALA A 238 7.25 -8.27 -18.08
CA ALA A 238 8.39 -7.38 -17.97
C ALA A 238 9.36 -7.53 -19.17
N ASP A 239 8.83 -7.66 -20.39
CA ASP A 239 9.56 -7.88 -21.62
C ASP A 239 9.17 -6.86 -22.71
N GLY A 240 9.67 -7.04 -23.93
CA GLY A 240 9.40 -6.13 -25.04
C GLY A 240 7.92 -5.95 -25.42
N SER A 241 7.03 -6.83 -24.95
CA SER A 241 5.57 -6.74 -25.15
C SER A 241 4.84 -6.10 -23.96
N ALA A 242 5.56 -5.70 -22.90
CA ALA A 242 5.00 -5.29 -21.62
C ALA A 242 3.95 -4.17 -21.75
N ALA A 243 4.22 -3.12 -22.53
CA ALA A 243 3.29 -2.00 -22.68
C ALA A 243 1.95 -2.42 -23.30
N GLN A 244 1.95 -3.30 -24.29
CA GLN A 244 0.75 -3.80 -24.95
C GLN A 244 -0.04 -4.72 -24.00
N SER A 245 0.65 -5.60 -23.30
CA SER A 245 0.06 -6.50 -22.30
C SER A 245 -0.53 -5.71 -21.14
N TYR A 246 0.17 -4.72 -20.63
CA TYR A 246 -0.32 -3.82 -19.59
C TYR A 246 -1.62 -3.14 -20.02
N ALA A 247 -1.67 -2.54 -21.20
CA ALA A 247 -2.87 -1.88 -21.71
C ALA A 247 -4.08 -2.83 -21.78
N LYS A 248 -3.84 -4.11 -22.09
CA LYS A 248 -4.87 -5.14 -22.19
C LYS A 248 -5.36 -5.65 -20.83
N TYR A 249 -4.44 -5.86 -19.89
CA TYR A 249 -4.73 -6.61 -18.66
C TYR A 249 -4.83 -5.76 -17.39
N ARG A 250 -4.49 -4.44 -17.42
CA ARG A 250 -4.48 -3.58 -16.21
C ARG A 250 -5.79 -3.61 -15.41
N ASP A 251 -6.94 -3.47 -16.09
CA ASP A 251 -8.22 -3.37 -15.40
C ASP A 251 -8.68 -4.71 -14.79
N PRO A 252 -8.61 -5.88 -15.49
CA PRO A 252 -8.90 -7.15 -14.85
C PRO A 252 -7.87 -7.54 -13.77
N ALA A 253 -6.59 -7.22 -13.96
CA ALA A 253 -5.56 -7.43 -12.96
C ALA A 253 -5.82 -6.59 -11.69
N ALA A 254 -6.17 -5.30 -11.85
CA ALA A 254 -6.55 -4.45 -10.74
C ALA A 254 -7.72 -5.03 -9.93
N ARG A 255 -8.73 -5.61 -10.60
CA ARG A 255 -9.84 -6.28 -9.92
C ARG A 255 -9.39 -7.50 -9.12
N ASN A 256 -8.48 -8.33 -9.66
CA ASN A 256 -7.97 -9.50 -8.96
C ASN A 256 -7.17 -9.12 -7.70
N ALA A 257 -6.28 -8.12 -7.81
CA ALA A 257 -5.52 -7.62 -6.66
C ALA A 257 -6.45 -7.01 -5.60
N ALA A 258 -7.42 -6.20 -6.01
CA ALA A 258 -8.41 -5.60 -5.12
C ALA A 258 -9.30 -6.65 -4.42
N ASP A 259 -9.67 -7.72 -5.12
CA ASP A 259 -10.46 -8.81 -4.53
C ASP A 259 -9.67 -9.51 -3.43
N LEU A 260 -8.41 -9.87 -3.68
CA LEU A 260 -7.56 -10.46 -2.65
C LEU A 260 -7.33 -9.49 -1.50
N ALA A 261 -7.13 -8.19 -1.77
CA ALA A 261 -6.95 -7.19 -0.72
C ALA A 261 -8.17 -7.11 0.22
N VAL A 262 -9.38 -7.03 -0.33
CA VAL A 262 -10.61 -6.99 0.48
C VAL A 262 -10.81 -8.29 1.26
N ARG A 263 -10.58 -9.46 0.65
CA ARG A 263 -10.63 -10.75 1.34
C ARG A 263 -9.61 -10.84 2.46
N THR A 264 -8.40 -10.30 2.26
CA THR A 264 -7.36 -10.25 3.28
C THR A 264 -7.81 -9.43 4.50
N ILE A 265 -8.46 -8.28 4.29
CA ILE A 265 -9.03 -7.48 5.37
C ILE A 265 -10.11 -8.26 6.11
N ARG A 266 -11.00 -8.97 5.40
CA ARG A 266 -12.02 -9.82 6.02
C ARG A 266 -11.41 -10.91 6.91
N GLU A 267 -10.37 -11.57 6.46
CA GLU A 267 -9.67 -12.59 7.26
C GLU A 267 -8.95 -11.98 8.47
N LEU A 268 -8.33 -10.81 8.29
CA LEU A 268 -7.67 -10.10 9.37
C LEU A 268 -8.68 -9.60 10.43
N ALA A 269 -9.86 -9.18 10.02
CA ALA A 269 -10.92 -8.75 10.92
C ALA A 269 -11.48 -9.89 11.78
N LYS A 270 -11.46 -11.14 11.30
CA LYS A 270 -11.87 -12.33 12.06
C LYS A 270 -10.86 -12.74 13.14
N SER A 271 -9.58 -12.37 12.99
CA SER A 271 -8.54 -12.66 13.98
C SER A 271 -8.52 -11.57 15.05
N LYS A 272 -9.18 -11.86 16.16
CA LYS A 272 -9.20 -11.03 17.38
C LYS A 272 -7.99 -11.30 18.26
#